data_fa2eb2fbdead9b0e21439e8d07f2d2b9
#
_entry.id   fa2eb2fbdead9b0e21439e8d07f2d2b9
#
_cell.length_a   1.000
_cell.length_b   1.000
_cell.length_c   1.000
_cell.angle_alpha   90.00
_cell.angle_beta   90.00
_cell.angle_gamma   90.00
#
_symmetry.space_group_name_H-M   'P 1'
#
loop_
_entity.id
_entity.type
_entity.pdbx_description
1 polymer ?
#
loop_
_entity_poly.entity_id
_entity_poly.type
_entity_poly.pdbx_seq_one_letter_code
_entity_poly.pdbx_strand_id
1 'polypeptide(L)'
;MPTTIITGRDITFTIEGDSYDAQATSAVLTIDSTINTYQTLDGKAYFTTDSQGSFAVEMLADWGAGSSLCDALWTAADTAPNTPLTAAFTAVTGAVFGFDVQPIFPSAGGTAPDAQTVSLSFTCVTTPTLA
;
A
#
# COMPACT_ATOMS: atom_id res chain seq x y z
N MET A 1 27.13 -7.96 -15.95
CA MET A 1 26.32 -7.19 -14.97
C MET A 1 25.95 -8.09 -13.80
N PRO A 2 26.26 -7.71 -12.58
CA PRO A 2 25.90 -8.56 -11.43
C PRO A 2 24.40 -8.61 -11.23
N THR A 3 23.91 -9.76 -10.79
CA THR A 3 22.50 -9.95 -10.46
C THR A 3 22.24 -9.44 -9.05
N THR A 4 21.20 -8.61 -8.92
CA THR A 4 20.78 -8.11 -7.62
C THR A 4 19.48 -8.82 -7.22
N ILE A 5 19.48 -9.40 -6.02
CA ILE A 5 18.30 -10.07 -5.47
C ILE A 5 17.78 -9.26 -4.30
N ILE A 6 16.53 -8.80 -4.41
CA ILE A 6 15.86 -8.05 -3.35
C ILE A 6 14.88 -8.99 -2.66
N THR A 7 15.00 -9.14 -1.35
CA THR A 7 14.14 -10.02 -0.57
C THR A 7 13.06 -9.22 0.17
N GLY A 8 11.99 -9.91 0.57
CA GLY A 8 10.92 -9.29 1.33
C GLY A 8 11.35 -8.79 2.71
N ARG A 9 12.52 -9.20 3.19
CA ARG A 9 13.03 -8.70 4.48
C ARG A 9 13.51 -7.26 4.41
N ASP A 10 13.79 -6.76 3.21
CA ASP A 10 14.22 -5.39 3.00
C ASP A 10 13.05 -4.40 2.92
N ILE A 11 11.83 -4.91 2.93
CA ILE A 11 10.62 -4.10 2.80
C ILE A 11 10.27 -3.45 4.14
N THR A 12 10.09 -2.14 4.12
CA THR A 12 9.54 -1.39 5.25
C THR A 12 8.47 -0.44 4.76
N PHE A 13 7.54 -0.07 5.63
CA PHE A 13 6.55 0.93 5.28
C PHE A 13 6.11 1.71 6.51
N THR A 14 5.65 2.93 6.27
CA THR A 14 5.09 3.79 7.31
C THR A 14 3.75 4.35 6.85
N ILE A 15 2.85 4.55 7.80
CA ILE A 15 1.58 5.23 7.57
C ILE A 15 1.47 6.31 8.62
N GLU A 16 1.27 7.57 8.19
CA GLU A 16 1.26 8.74 9.06
C GLU A 16 2.54 8.86 9.92
N GLY A 17 3.68 8.41 9.36
CA GLY A 17 4.97 8.48 10.03
C GLY A 17 5.30 7.34 10.99
N ASP A 18 4.35 6.45 11.24
CA ASP A 18 4.54 5.30 12.13
C ASP A 18 4.85 4.03 11.32
N SER A 19 5.83 3.27 11.79
CA SER A 19 6.25 2.02 11.13
C SER A 19 5.46 0.84 11.67
N TYR A 20 4.94 0.01 10.78
CA TYR A 20 4.14 -1.17 11.12
C TYR A 20 4.72 -2.46 10.52
N ASP A 21 5.94 -2.40 10.01
CA ASP A 21 6.56 -3.54 9.33
C ASP A 21 6.80 -4.73 10.26
N ALA A 22 6.90 -4.50 11.58
CA ALA A 22 7.05 -5.60 12.53
C ALA A 22 5.84 -6.53 12.58
N GLN A 23 4.65 -6.03 12.24
CA GLN A 23 3.42 -6.83 12.21
C GLN A 23 3.11 -7.35 10.81
N ALA A 24 3.69 -6.76 9.77
CA ALA A 24 3.35 -7.10 8.39
C ALA A 24 4.03 -8.37 7.94
N THR A 25 3.27 -9.22 7.26
CA THR A 25 3.80 -10.42 6.62
C THR A 25 3.98 -10.24 5.13
N SER A 26 3.31 -9.26 4.53
CA SER A 26 3.40 -8.96 3.10
C SER A 26 3.00 -7.51 2.86
N ALA A 27 3.67 -6.84 1.93
CA ALA A 27 3.31 -5.49 1.50
C ALA A 27 3.66 -5.34 0.03
N VAL A 28 2.68 -4.93 -0.78
CA VAL A 28 2.86 -4.80 -2.23
C VAL A 28 2.21 -3.49 -2.70
N LEU A 29 2.99 -2.69 -3.42
CA LEU A 29 2.49 -1.49 -4.08
C LEU A 29 2.39 -1.78 -5.58
N THR A 30 1.20 -1.57 -6.15
CA THR A 30 0.93 -1.81 -7.56
C THR A 30 0.31 -0.58 -8.19
N ILE A 31 0.74 -0.26 -9.39
CA ILE A 31 0.16 0.85 -10.16
C ILE A 31 -0.37 0.28 -11.47
N ASP A 32 -1.66 0.49 -11.71
CA ASP A 32 -2.31 0.10 -12.95
C ASP A 32 -2.44 1.32 -13.85
N SER A 33 -1.99 1.19 -15.09
CA SER A 33 -2.07 2.26 -16.07
C SER A 33 -3.07 1.89 -17.16
N THR A 34 -3.93 2.84 -17.51
CA THR A 34 -4.84 2.69 -18.64
C THR A 34 -4.17 3.29 -19.88
N ILE A 35 -3.93 2.46 -20.87
CA ILE A 35 -3.24 2.88 -22.10
C ILE A 35 -4.22 2.78 -23.26
N ASN A 36 -4.45 3.91 -23.95
CA ASN A 36 -5.25 3.93 -25.15
C ASN A 36 -4.36 3.77 -26.37
N THR A 37 -4.83 2.99 -27.34
CA THR A 37 -4.12 2.73 -28.58
C THR A 37 -4.84 3.46 -29.72
N TYR A 38 -4.11 4.25 -30.48
CA TYR A 38 -4.64 4.96 -31.63
C TYR A 38 -3.96 4.48 -32.89
N GLN A 39 -4.77 4.19 -33.92
CA GLN A 39 -4.24 3.79 -35.22
C GLN A 39 -3.95 5.03 -36.04
N THR A 40 -2.71 5.19 -36.48
CA THR A 40 -2.31 6.28 -37.35
C THR A 40 -1.84 5.71 -38.69
N LEU A 41 -1.57 6.60 -39.64
CA LEU A 41 -1.08 6.17 -40.97
C LEU A 41 0.32 5.55 -40.88
N ASP A 42 1.09 5.89 -39.86
CA ASP A 42 2.44 5.34 -39.64
C ASP A 42 2.46 4.12 -38.75
N GLY A 43 1.30 3.71 -38.19
CA GLY A 43 1.20 2.59 -37.28
C GLY A 43 0.37 2.93 -36.04
N LYS A 44 0.65 2.25 -34.93
CA LYS A 44 -0.09 2.43 -33.69
C LYS A 44 0.61 3.43 -32.78
N ALA A 45 -0.16 4.34 -32.20
CA ALA A 45 0.30 5.26 -31.17
C ALA A 45 -0.35 4.90 -29.85
N TYR A 46 0.41 5.03 -28.76
CA TYR A 46 -0.05 4.67 -27.41
C TYR A 46 -0.07 5.91 -26.53
N PHE A 47 -1.11 6.03 -25.72
CA PHE A 47 -1.26 7.16 -24.82
C PHE A 47 -1.81 6.68 -23.47
N THR A 48 -1.09 6.99 -22.38
CA THR A 48 -1.54 6.65 -21.05
C THR A 48 -2.52 7.71 -20.57
N THR A 49 -3.76 7.30 -20.30
CA THR A 49 -4.82 8.23 -19.88
C THR A 49 -5.01 8.28 -18.39
N ASP A 50 -4.64 7.23 -17.67
CA ASP A 50 -4.86 7.16 -16.23
C ASP A 50 -3.89 6.19 -15.59
N SER A 51 -3.55 6.47 -14.32
CA SER A 51 -2.75 5.58 -13.49
C SER A 51 -3.36 5.53 -12.12
N GLN A 52 -3.68 4.32 -11.65
CA GLN A 52 -4.28 4.11 -10.35
C GLN A 52 -3.38 3.21 -9.52
N GLY A 53 -2.98 3.70 -8.33
CA GLY A 53 -2.17 2.91 -7.41
C GLY A 53 -3.02 2.19 -6.38
N SER A 54 -2.53 1.06 -5.93
CA SER A 54 -3.09 0.33 -4.80
C SER A 54 -1.95 -0.22 -3.95
N PHE A 55 -2.16 -0.24 -2.63
CA PHE A 55 -1.18 -0.74 -1.68
C PHE A 55 -1.84 -1.83 -0.84
N ALA A 56 -1.37 -3.05 -0.98
CA ALA A 56 -1.92 -4.21 -0.29
C ALA A 56 -0.96 -4.65 0.82
N VAL A 57 -1.49 -4.82 2.03
CA VAL A 57 -0.72 -5.24 3.19
C VAL A 57 -1.43 -6.42 3.84
N GLU A 58 -0.68 -7.46 4.14
CA GLU A 58 -1.13 -8.55 5.02
C GLU A 58 -0.31 -8.48 6.29
N MET A 59 -0.98 -8.50 7.43
CA MET A 59 -0.32 -8.34 8.71
C MET A 59 -1.01 -9.16 9.79
N LEU A 60 -0.28 -9.38 10.88
CA LEU A 60 -0.88 -9.92 12.09
C LEU A 60 -1.72 -8.82 12.73
N ALA A 61 -2.92 -9.17 13.17
CA ALA A 61 -3.83 -8.21 13.78
C ALA A 61 -3.26 -7.68 15.09
N ASP A 62 -3.34 -6.36 15.27
CA ASP A 62 -2.78 -5.68 16.44
C ASP A 62 -3.83 -4.87 17.21
N TRP A 63 -5.09 -5.30 17.15
CA TRP A 63 -6.19 -4.63 17.84
C TRP A 63 -5.90 -4.46 19.34
N GLY A 64 -6.30 -3.32 19.86
CA GLY A 64 -6.23 -3.06 21.30
C GLY A 64 -4.92 -2.47 21.79
N ALA A 65 -3.87 -2.48 21.00
CA ALA A 65 -2.62 -1.83 21.35
C ALA A 65 -2.73 -0.32 21.13
N GLY A 66 -2.11 0.49 21.98
CA GLY A 66 -2.26 1.95 21.91
C GLY A 66 -1.75 2.59 20.63
N SER A 67 -0.80 1.95 19.95
CA SER A 67 -0.25 2.44 18.68
C SER A 67 -0.47 1.45 17.55
N SER A 68 -1.59 0.72 17.56
CA SER A 68 -1.89 -0.27 16.55
C SER A 68 -2.40 0.37 15.27
N LEU A 69 -2.04 -0.23 14.14
CA LEU A 69 -2.52 0.22 12.84
C LEU A 69 -4.02 -0.04 12.68
N CYS A 70 -4.51 -1.19 13.17
CA CYS A 70 -5.92 -1.52 13.06
C CYS A 70 -6.80 -0.50 13.78
N ASP A 71 -6.43 -0.10 15.00
CA ASP A 71 -7.17 0.92 15.76
C ASP A 71 -7.10 2.28 15.06
N ALA A 72 -5.93 2.65 14.57
CA ALA A 72 -5.74 3.92 13.89
C ALA A 72 -6.55 4.00 12.60
N LEU A 73 -6.57 2.93 11.80
CA LEU A 73 -7.34 2.89 10.56
C LEU A 73 -8.84 2.92 10.83
N TRP A 74 -9.30 2.19 11.84
CA TRP A 74 -10.72 2.19 12.19
C TRP A 74 -11.17 3.60 12.59
N THR A 75 -10.41 4.26 13.45
CA THR A 75 -10.71 5.61 13.89
C THR A 75 -10.70 6.60 12.71
N ALA A 76 -9.71 6.50 11.83
CA ALA A 76 -9.62 7.38 10.68
C ALA A 76 -10.78 7.17 9.71
N ALA A 77 -11.16 5.93 9.45
CA ALA A 77 -12.27 5.61 8.55
C ALA A 77 -13.62 6.01 9.14
N ASP A 78 -13.75 5.96 10.47
CA ASP A 78 -15.00 6.33 11.15
C ASP A 78 -15.17 7.84 11.27
N THR A 79 -14.10 8.58 11.59
CA THR A 79 -14.18 10.02 11.87
C THR A 79 -13.83 10.91 10.68
N ALA A 80 -12.93 10.45 9.80
CA ALA A 80 -12.45 11.25 8.68
C ALA A 80 -12.21 10.38 7.44
N PRO A 81 -13.27 9.77 6.86
CA PRO A 81 -13.09 8.81 5.76
C PRO A 81 -12.57 9.43 4.46
N ASN A 82 -12.68 10.75 4.32
CA ASN A 82 -12.25 11.44 3.11
C ASN A 82 -10.94 12.20 3.28
N THR A 83 -10.27 12.03 4.43
CA THR A 83 -8.96 12.64 4.68
C THR A 83 -7.88 11.60 4.38
N PRO A 84 -7.06 11.79 3.33
CA PRO A 84 -6.03 10.80 3.00
C PRO A 84 -4.97 10.68 4.08
N LEU A 85 -4.41 9.48 4.20
CA LEU A 85 -3.31 9.18 5.10
C LEU A 85 -2.01 9.14 4.29
N THR A 86 -0.97 9.79 4.80
CA THR A 86 0.33 9.79 4.15
C THR A 86 1.03 8.46 4.40
N ALA A 87 1.50 7.81 3.33
CA ALA A 87 2.18 6.53 3.43
C ALA A 87 3.51 6.57 2.67
N ALA A 88 4.46 5.79 3.15
CA ALA A 88 5.74 5.60 2.48
C ALA A 88 6.08 4.12 2.50
N PHE A 89 6.54 3.61 1.37
CA PHE A 89 6.89 2.20 1.19
C PHE A 89 8.32 2.12 0.68
N THR A 90 9.16 1.39 1.38
CA THR A 90 10.56 1.19 0.99
C THR A 90 10.73 -0.26 0.57
N ALA A 91 10.94 -0.49 -0.73
CA ALA A 91 11.19 -1.84 -1.25
C ALA A 91 12.60 -2.31 -0.90
N VAL A 92 13.55 -1.39 -0.96
CA VAL A 92 14.96 -1.60 -0.58
C VAL A 92 15.56 -0.25 -0.28
N THR A 93 16.67 -0.21 0.46
CA THR A 93 17.36 1.05 0.73
C THR A 93 17.64 1.79 -0.57
N GLY A 94 17.15 3.02 -0.67
CA GLY A 94 17.29 3.85 -1.86
C GLY A 94 16.08 3.84 -2.79
N ALA A 95 15.10 2.96 -2.56
CA ALA A 95 13.88 2.91 -3.37
C ALA A 95 12.65 3.14 -2.47
N VAL A 96 12.33 4.40 -2.23
CA VAL A 96 11.24 4.81 -1.35
C VAL A 96 10.10 5.37 -2.21
N PHE A 97 8.91 4.84 -2.03
CA PHE A 97 7.71 5.32 -2.72
C PHE A 97 6.83 6.09 -1.73
N GLY A 98 6.51 7.34 -2.07
CA GLY A 98 5.62 8.17 -1.27
C GLY A 98 4.26 8.31 -1.93
N PHE A 99 3.19 8.16 -1.15
CA PHE A 99 1.83 8.24 -1.67
C PHE A 99 0.85 8.49 -0.54
N ASP A 100 -0.37 8.89 -0.90
CA ASP A 100 -1.46 9.05 0.05
C ASP A 100 -2.52 7.98 -0.21
N VAL A 101 -3.10 7.44 0.86
CA VAL A 101 -4.10 6.39 0.76
C VAL A 101 -5.39 6.82 1.47
N GLN A 102 -6.51 6.29 0.99
CA GLN A 102 -7.80 6.53 1.61
C GLN A 102 -7.94 5.62 2.83
N PRO A 103 -8.43 6.12 3.98
CA PRO A 103 -8.67 5.27 5.14
C PRO A 103 -9.67 4.16 4.84
N ILE A 104 -9.45 2.98 5.41
CA ILE A 104 -10.35 1.84 5.27
C ILE A 104 -10.61 1.21 6.63
N PHE A 105 -11.71 0.46 6.74
CA PHE A 105 -12.01 -0.30 7.94
C PHE A 105 -11.32 -1.66 7.86
N PRO A 106 -10.40 -1.97 8.80
CA PRO A 106 -9.80 -3.30 8.85
C PRO A 106 -10.83 -4.33 9.31
N SER A 107 -10.70 -5.56 8.85
CA SER A 107 -11.53 -6.65 9.35
C SER A 107 -11.01 -7.16 10.68
N ALA A 108 -11.91 -7.64 11.53
CA ALA A 108 -11.54 -8.19 12.83
C ALA A 108 -12.05 -9.61 12.93
N GLY A 109 -11.22 -10.51 13.43
CA GLY A 109 -11.60 -11.90 13.61
C GLY A 109 -10.48 -12.85 13.26
N GLY A 110 -10.73 -14.12 13.48
CA GLY A 110 -9.76 -15.16 13.18
C GLY A 110 -10.33 -16.52 13.52
N THR A 111 -9.53 -17.56 13.26
CA THR A 111 -9.88 -18.95 13.55
C THR A 111 -8.94 -19.47 14.64
N ALA A 112 -9.52 -20.00 15.72
CA ALA A 112 -8.73 -20.63 16.76
C ALA A 112 -8.16 -21.95 16.23
N PRO A 113 -6.92 -22.34 16.57
CA PRO A 113 -5.93 -21.65 17.38
C PRO A 113 -5.01 -20.71 16.59
N ASP A 114 -5.35 -20.38 15.35
CA ASP A 114 -4.49 -19.58 14.48
C ASP A 114 -4.39 -18.14 14.95
N ALA A 115 -3.29 -17.47 14.60
CA ALA A 115 -3.14 -16.05 14.86
C ALA A 115 -4.15 -15.27 14.02
N GLN A 116 -4.66 -14.17 14.58
CA GLN A 116 -5.53 -13.28 13.80
C GLN A 116 -4.69 -12.51 12.78
N THR A 117 -5.15 -12.50 11.54
CA THR A 117 -4.52 -11.77 10.46
C THR A 117 -5.50 -10.79 9.83
N VAL A 118 -4.95 -9.74 9.21
CA VAL A 118 -5.73 -8.72 8.55
C VAL A 118 -5.14 -8.48 7.17
N SER A 119 -6.00 -8.46 6.15
CA SER A 119 -5.61 -8.07 4.80
C SER A 119 -6.15 -6.67 4.53
N LEU A 120 -5.25 -5.75 4.21
CA LEU A 120 -5.58 -4.35 3.95
C LEU A 120 -5.31 -4.05 2.48
N SER A 121 -6.29 -3.46 1.81
CA SER A 121 -6.14 -3.04 0.43
C SER A 121 -6.48 -1.56 0.34
N PHE A 122 -5.45 -0.73 0.21
CA PHE A 122 -5.60 0.72 0.15
C PHE A 122 -5.67 1.18 -1.29
N THR A 123 -6.56 2.14 -1.55
CA THR A 123 -6.55 2.87 -2.82
C THR A 123 -5.68 4.10 -2.66
N CYS A 124 -4.68 4.24 -3.53
CA CYS A 124 -3.82 5.42 -3.52
C CYS A 124 -4.58 6.57 -4.17
N VAL A 125 -4.75 7.67 -3.43
CA VAL A 125 -5.45 8.86 -3.94
C VAL A 125 -4.52 9.79 -4.70
N THR A 126 -3.21 9.58 -4.59
CA THR A 126 -2.21 10.28 -5.39
C THR A 126 -1.36 9.25 -6.11
N THR A 127 -0.80 9.62 -7.25
CA THR A 127 0.13 8.73 -7.95
C THR A 127 1.39 8.58 -7.11
N PRO A 128 1.79 7.34 -6.76
CA PRO A 128 3.02 7.14 -5.98
C PRO A 128 4.24 7.72 -6.70
N THR A 129 5.13 8.32 -5.91
CA THR A 129 6.37 8.89 -6.44
C THR A 129 7.55 8.12 -5.88
N LEU A 130 8.53 7.86 -6.75
CA LEU A 130 9.78 7.23 -6.35
C LEU A 130 10.77 8.32 -6.00
N ALA A 131 11.22 8.29 -4.76
CA ALA A 131 12.21 9.25 -4.27
C ALA A 131 13.62 8.67 -4.32
#